data_90f67f963f01d0d11c631abaa963882b
#
_entry.id   90f67f963f01d0d11c631abaa963882b
#
_cell.length_a   1.000
_cell.length_b   1.000
_cell.length_c   1.000
_cell.angle_alpha   90.00
_cell.angle_beta   90.00
_cell.angle_gamma   90.00
#
_symmetry.space_group_name_H-M   'P 1'
#
loop_
_entity.id
_entity.type
_entity.pdbx_description
1 polymer ?
#
loop_
_entity_poly.entity_id
_entity_poly.type
_entity_poly.pdbx_seq_one_letter_code
_entity_poly.pdbx_strand_id
1 'polypeptide(L)'
;SSDLNKLKRSQSCKRKYSECSNGFFGIRFRSGKINYICLTDFNKQKLLGLKQIKPERVFVKPNFVECKNEYIPEKDRKNQFVFAGRLDKLKGIDLLFEAWKRMGAHAPKLIVCGTGPMEDWCKSFIRENDVNIEMRGFVSNDEALKIIANSKAIVLPTQCYEGFPMSIVEAFSVGTPVICSDLGNAGSVVEEGITGYKFRYDSIESIMSAIDKMREKPLNKEKIKKIYEIKYSENANYKILN
;
A
#
# COMPACT_ATOMS: atom_id res chain seq x y z
N SER A 1 -7.12 3.76 33.98
CA SER A 1 -7.96 2.58 33.54
C SER A 1 -8.27 2.58 32.03
N SER A 2 -7.84 3.60 31.26
CA SER A 2 -8.09 3.71 29.81
C SER A 2 -7.01 3.01 28.94
N ASP A 3 -5.80 2.81 29.44
CA ASP A 3 -4.69 2.28 28.65
C ASP A 3 -4.67 0.75 28.54
N LEU A 4 -5.25 0.06 29.50
CA LEU A 4 -5.39 -1.41 29.47
C LEU A 4 -6.36 -1.89 28.36
N ASN A 5 -7.33 -1.06 27.96
CA ASN A 5 -8.27 -1.39 26.90
C ASN A 5 -7.69 -1.20 25.48
N LYS A 6 -6.70 -0.30 25.31
CA LYS A 6 -5.97 -0.14 24.03
C LYS A 6 -5.01 -1.30 23.77
N LEU A 7 -4.31 -1.75 24.81
CA LEU A 7 -3.44 -2.94 24.75
C LEU A 7 -4.22 -4.24 24.47
N LYS A 8 -5.42 -4.38 25.05
CA LYS A 8 -6.29 -5.54 24.78
C LYS A 8 -6.84 -5.55 23.35
N ARG A 9 -7.09 -4.38 22.72
CA ARG A 9 -7.53 -4.32 21.30
C ARG A 9 -6.42 -4.68 20.32
N SER A 10 -5.17 -4.27 20.56
CA SER A 10 -4.02 -4.66 19.72
C SER A 10 -3.69 -6.15 19.84
N GLN A 11 -3.84 -6.70 21.06
CA GLN A 11 -3.71 -8.14 21.30
C GLN A 11 -4.86 -8.96 20.74
N SER A 12 -6.09 -8.40 20.67
CA SER A 12 -7.23 -9.09 20.05
C SER A 12 -7.08 -9.23 18.54
N CYS A 13 -6.45 -8.26 17.88
CA CYS A 13 -6.14 -8.39 16.46
C CYS A 13 -5.04 -9.44 16.21
N LYS A 14 -3.99 -9.47 17.04
CA LYS A 14 -2.97 -10.54 17.01
C LYS A 14 -3.54 -11.91 17.38
N ARG A 15 -4.46 -11.98 18.35
CA ARG A 15 -5.14 -13.20 18.76
C ARG A 15 -6.08 -13.74 17.68
N LYS A 16 -6.89 -12.89 17.03
CA LYS A 16 -7.74 -13.32 15.90
C LYS A 16 -6.92 -13.87 14.73
N TYR A 17 -5.73 -13.34 14.49
CA TYR A 17 -4.83 -13.89 13.45
C TYR A 17 -4.19 -15.22 13.87
N SER A 18 -3.84 -15.40 15.14
CA SER A 18 -3.35 -16.70 15.65
C SER A 18 -4.47 -17.73 15.73
N GLU A 19 -5.69 -17.31 16.07
CA GLU A 19 -6.89 -18.18 16.10
C GLU A 19 -7.41 -18.51 14.70
N CYS A 20 -7.34 -17.57 13.73
CA CYS A 20 -7.59 -17.89 12.32
C CYS A 20 -6.52 -18.85 11.76
N SER A 21 -5.25 -18.74 12.16
CA SER A 21 -4.22 -19.70 11.74
C SER A 21 -4.45 -21.09 12.35
N ASN A 22 -5.04 -21.18 13.54
CA ASN A 22 -5.33 -22.45 14.19
C ASN A 22 -6.72 -23.03 13.83
N GLY A 23 -7.69 -22.21 13.46
CA GLY A 23 -9.09 -22.65 13.18
C GLY A 23 -9.35 -23.03 11.73
N PHE A 24 -8.56 -22.54 10.78
CA PHE A 24 -8.76 -22.85 9.36
C PHE A 24 -8.00 -24.11 8.88
N PHE A 25 -7.13 -24.69 9.70
CA PHE A 25 -6.24 -25.80 9.33
C PHE A 25 -6.57 -27.15 9.96
N GLY A 26 -7.84 -27.42 10.25
CA GLY A 26 -8.32 -28.79 10.43
C GLY A 26 -8.33 -29.63 9.13
N ILE A 27 -8.02 -29.03 7.98
CA ILE A 27 -7.83 -29.75 6.73
C ILE A 27 -6.40 -30.32 6.75
N ARG A 28 -6.26 -31.61 7.03
CA ARG A 28 -5.03 -32.36 6.75
C ARG A 28 -4.72 -32.19 5.26
N PHE A 29 -3.70 -31.38 4.92
CA PHE A 29 -3.15 -31.27 3.57
C PHE A 29 -2.53 -32.62 3.18
N ARG A 30 -3.38 -33.59 2.83
CA ARG A 30 -3.00 -34.98 2.58
C ARG A 30 -2.46 -35.25 1.20
N SER A 31 -2.34 -34.25 0.29
CA SER A 31 -1.88 -34.54 -1.05
C SER A 31 -0.63 -33.78 -1.42
N GLY A 32 0.50 -34.46 -1.52
CA GLY A 32 1.71 -33.99 -2.22
C GLY A 32 1.47 -33.71 -3.72
N LYS A 33 0.21 -33.52 -4.14
CA LYS A 33 -0.22 -33.23 -5.51
C LYS A 33 -0.74 -31.80 -5.72
N ILE A 34 -1.00 -31.04 -4.64
CA ILE A 34 -1.56 -29.68 -4.74
C ILE A 34 -0.42 -28.68 -4.91
N ASN A 35 -0.53 -27.80 -5.89
CA ASN A 35 0.30 -26.63 -6.05
C ASN A 35 -0.41 -25.41 -5.44
N TYR A 36 0.36 -24.54 -4.81
CA TYR A 36 -0.14 -23.34 -4.14
C TYR A 36 0.38 -22.11 -4.89
N ILE A 37 -0.52 -21.15 -5.15
CA ILE A 37 -0.18 -19.87 -5.74
C ILE A 37 -0.30 -18.80 -4.65
N CYS A 38 0.79 -18.11 -4.37
CA CYS A 38 0.86 -16.96 -3.50
C CYS A 38 0.99 -15.68 -4.33
N LEU A 39 0.39 -14.60 -3.86
CA LEU A 39 0.42 -13.32 -4.58
C LEU A 39 1.74 -12.55 -4.37
N THR A 40 2.47 -12.85 -3.30
CA THR A 40 3.75 -12.22 -2.95
C THR A 40 4.72 -13.22 -2.33
N ASP A 41 6.02 -12.89 -2.34
CA ASP A 41 7.02 -13.66 -1.61
C ASP A 41 6.76 -13.66 -0.08
N PHE A 42 6.23 -12.57 0.45
CA PHE A 42 5.81 -12.53 1.86
C PHE A 42 4.78 -13.61 2.18
N ASN A 43 3.73 -13.76 1.35
CA ASN A 43 2.73 -14.81 1.52
C ASN A 43 3.34 -16.21 1.34
N LYS A 44 4.25 -16.39 0.37
CA LYS A 44 5.00 -17.65 0.19
C LYS A 44 5.78 -18.01 1.45
N GLN A 45 6.55 -17.08 2.01
CA GLN A 45 7.32 -17.33 3.23
C GLN A 45 6.42 -17.67 4.43
N LYS A 46 5.29 -16.98 4.59
CA LYS A 46 4.30 -17.30 5.63
C LYS A 46 3.74 -18.72 5.47
N LEU A 47 3.41 -19.11 4.24
CA LEU A 47 2.88 -20.44 3.94
C LEU A 47 3.92 -21.54 4.21
N LEU A 48 5.17 -21.35 3.78
CA LEU A 48 6.28 -22.27 4.02
C LEU A 48 6.63 -22.38 5.52
N GLY A 49 6.45 -21.31 6.29
CA GLY A 49 6.63 -21.29 7.74
C GLY A 49 5.73 -22.29 8.49
N LEU A 50 4.64 -22.74 7.89
CA LEU A 50 3.79 -23.80 8.46
C LEU A 50 4.44 -25.19 8.43
N LYS A 51 5.56 -25.39 7.71
CA LYS A 51 6.35 -26.64 7.59
C LYS A 51 5.55 -27.87 7.11
N GLN A 52 4.39 -27.66 6.51
CA GLN A 52 3.51 -28.73 6.04
C GLN A 52 3.48 -28.83 4.51
N ILE A 53 4.08 -27.86 3.82
CA ILE A 53 4.03 -27.72 2.37
C ILE A 53 5.46 -27.73 1.83
N LYS A 54 5.68 -28.48 0.75
CA LYS A 54 6.97 -28.55 0.11
C LYS A 54 7.24 -27.29 -0.70
N PRO A 55 8.45 -26.69 -0.61
CA PRO A 55 8.79 -25.44 -1.31
C PRO A 55 8.57 -25.46 -2.82
N GLU A 56 8.83 -26.62 -3.47
CA GLU A 56 8.66 -26.83 -4.91
C GLU A 56 7.18 -26.81 -5.37
N ARG A 57 6.25 -26.80 -4.42
CA ARG A 57 4.80 -26.70 -4.65
C ARG A 57 4.24 -25.30 -4.46
N VAL A 58 5.07 -24.33 -4.09
CA VAL A 58 4.61 -22.95 -3.81
C VAL A 58 5.20 -21.98 -4.81
N PHE A 59 4.32 -21.44 -5.63
CA PHE A 59 4.65 -20.50 -6.69
C PHE A 59 4.21 -19.09 -6.30
N VAL A 60 4.95 -18.08 -6.75
CA VAL A 60 4.53 -16.68 -6.61
C VAL A 60 4.01 -16.22 -7.95
N LYS A 61 2.74 -15.78 -7.96
CA LYS A 61 2.09 -15.19 -9.12
C LYS A 61 1.33 -13.96 -8.65
N PRO A 62 1.91 -12.75 -8.81
CA PRO A 62 1.27 -11.52 -8.40
C PRO A 62 0.02 -11.25 -9.22
N ASN A 63 -0.88 -10.45 -8.68
CA ASN A 63 -1.94 -9.83 -9.48
C ASN A 63 -1.32 -8.86 -10.50
N PHE A 64 -2.03 -8.62 -11.57
CA PHE A 64 -1.63 -7.69 -12.61
C PHE A 64 -2.69 -6.60 -12.82
N VAL A 65 -2.28 -5.53 -13.46
CA VAL A 65 -3.13 -4.41 -13.88
C VAL A 65 -2.86 -4.16 -15.35
N GLU A 66 -3.91 -3.94 -16.12
CA GLU A 66 -3.80 -3.42 -17.49
C GLU A 66 -3.54 -1.91 -17.42
N CYS A 67 -2.43 -1.44 -17.99
CA CYS A 67 -2.10 -0.03 -18.02
C CYS A 67 -2.79 0.63 -19.22
N LYS A 68 -3.82 1.43 -18.96
CA LYS A 68 -4.56 2.22 -19.96
C LYS A 68 -4.13 3.68 -20.02
N ASN A 69 -3.34 4.13 -19.05
CA ASN A 69 -2.95 5.53 -18.92
C ASN A 69 -1.53 5.77 -19.42
N GLU A 70 -1.34 6.97 -20.01
CA GLU A 70 -0.02 7.38 -20.47
C GLU A 70 0.92 7.70 -19.29
N TYR A 71 2.20 7.43 -19.52
CA TYR A 71 3.26 7.84 -18.62
C TYR A 71 3.45 9.35 -18.68
N ILE A 72 3.48 10.01 -17.52
CA ILE A 72 3.76 11.44 -17.41
C ILE A 72 5.20 11.62 -16.91
N PRO A 73 6.07 12.31 -17.66
CA PRO A 73 7.43 12.61 -17.24
C PRO A 73 7.48 13.40 -15.92
N GLU A 74 8.55 13.22 -15.14
CA GLU A 74 8.72 13.85 -13.83
C GLU A 74 8.52 15.37 -13.86
N LYS A 75 9.08 16.05 -14.88
CA LYS A 75 9.03 17.51 -15.04
C LYS A 75 7.60 18.05 -15.20
N ASP A 76 6.69 17.22 -15.73
CA ASP A 76 5.32 17.61 -16.04
C ASP A 76 4.34 17.24 -14.91
N ARG A 77 4.82 16.54 -13.86
CA ARG A 77 4.01 16.14 -12.72
C ARG A 77 3.83 17.28 -11.71
N LYS A 78 2.63 17.32 -11.13
CA LYS A 78 2.30 18.30 -10.09
C LYS A 78 3.08 18.00 -8.80
N ASN A 79 3.46 19.06 -8.07
CA ASN A 79 4.10 18.93 -6.77
C ASN A 79 3.06 18.57 -5.69
N GLN A 80 2.53 17.36 -5.78
CA GLN A 80 1.51 16.84 -4.87
C GLN A 80 1.75 15.37 -4.57
N PHE A 81 1.21 14.92 -3.44
CA PHE A 81 1.10 13.52 -3.05
C PHE A 81 -0.37 13.09 -3.13
N VAL A 82 -0.62 11.81 -3.24
CA VAL A 82 -1.99 11.30 -3.33
C VAL A 82 -2.19 10.12 -2.38
N PHE A 83 -3.35 10.07 -1.75
CA PHE A 83 -3.92 8.88 -1.13
C PHE A 83 -5.12 8.46 -1.97
N ALA A 84 -5.21 7.18 -2.32
CA ALA A 84 -6.35 6.61 -3.02
C ALA A 84 -6.79 5.33 -2.33
N GLY A 85 -8.00 5.33 -1.77
CA GLY A 85 -8.53 4.18 -1.05
C GLY A 85 -9.69 4.51 -0.13
N ARG A 86 -10.18 3.48 0.56
CA ARG A 86 -11.25 3.64 1.53
C ARG A 86 -10.78 4.47 2.74
N LEU A 87 -11.60 5.43 3.15
CA LEU A 87 -11.33 6.29 4.30
C LEU A 87 -11.70 5.56 5.60
N ASP A 88 -10.79 4.78 6.15
CA ASP A 88 -10.94 4.10 7.43
C ASP A 88 -9.60 3.97 8.19
N LYS A 89 -9.69 3.59 9.47
CA LYS A 89 -8.51 3.44 10.34
C LYS A 89 -7.54 2.35 9.87
N LEU A 90 -8.05 1.29 9.24
CA LEU A 90 -7.20 0.21 8.75
C LEU A 90 -6.33 0.66 7.56
N LYS A 91 -6.80 1.69 6.85
CA LYS A 91 -6.02 2.35 5.79
C LYS A 91 -5.12 3.47 6.32
N GLY A 92 -5.17 3.78 7.63
CA GLY A 92 -4.28 4.71 8.31
C GLY A 92 -4.49 6.18 7.92
N ILE A 93 -5.72 6.54 7.48
CA ILE A 93 -6.00 7.91 7.03
C ILE A 93 -5.80 8.93 8.16
N ASP A 94 -6.06 8.55 9.41
CA ASP A 94 -5.85 9.36 10.59
C ASP A 94 -4.35 9.65 10.83
N LEU A 95 -3.48 8.67 10.68
CA LEU A 95 -2.04 8.86 10.77
C LEU A 95 -1.50 9.77 9.67
N LEU A 96 -2.03 9.63 8.46
CA LEU A 96 -1.65 10.46 7.34
C LEU A 96 -2.02 11.92 7.56
N PHE A 97 -3.24 12.19 8.01
CA PHE A 97 -3.72 13.53 8.31
C PHE A 97 -2.93 14.18 9.45
N GLU A 98 -2.63 13.42 10.49
CA GLU A 98 -1.80 13.91 11.59
C GLU A 98 -0.36 14.21 11.15
N ALA A 99 0.21 13.42 10.21
CA ALA A 99 1.51 13.73 9.65
C ALA A 99 1.48 15.07 8.89
N TRP A 100 0.46 15.33 8.08
CA TRP A 100 0.30 16.61 7.37
C TRP A 100 0.15 17.79 8.33
N LYS A 101 -0.64 17.62 9.39
CA LYS A 101 -0.78 18.63 10.44
C LYS A 101 0.57 18.95 11.08
N ARG A 102 1.37 17.94 11.44
CA ARG A 102 2.69 18.16 12.08
C ARG A 102 3.73 18.76 11.12
N MET A 103 3.63 18.50 9.83
CA MET A 103 4.48 19.14 8.82
C MET A 103 4.13 20.63 8.63
N GLY A 104 2.90 21.05 8.95
CA GLY A 104 2.44 22.45 8.92
C GLY A 104 2.62 23.11 7.56
N ALA A 105 3.15 24.32 7.53
CA ALA A 105 3.36 25.09 6.29
C ALA A 105 4.35 24.43 5.30
N HIS A 106 5.15 23.49 5.75
CA HIS A 106 6.08 22.74 4.88
C HIS A 106 5.45 21.51 4.21
N ALA A 107 4.20 21.16 4.61
CA ALA A 107 3.49 20.02 4.04
C ALA A 107 3.24 20.23 2.54
N PRO A 108 3.61 19.24 1.69
CA PRO A 108 3.22 19.29 0.29
C PRO A 108 1.71 19.15 0.15
N LYS A 109 1.15 19.47 -1.03
CA LYS A 109 -0.26 19.23 -1.29
C LYS A 109 -0.56 17.73 -1.24
N LEU A 110 -1.61 17.34 -0.48
CA LEU A 110 -2.15 15.99 -0.45
C LEU A 110 -3.52 15.97 -1.13
N ILE A 111 -3.67 15.12 -2.14
CA ILE A 111 -4.96 14.80 -2.74
C ILE A 111 -5.47 13.50 -2.11
N VAL A 112 -6.70 13.52 -1.62
CA VAL A 112 -7.36 12.36 -0.99
C VAL A 112 -8.51 11.92 -1.85
N CYS A 113 -8.40 10.73 -2.46
CA CYS A 113 -9.41 10.10 -3.30
C CYS A 113 -10.03 8.90 -2.57
N GLY A 114 -11.34 8.90 -2.44
CA GLY A 114 -12.11 7.82 -1.82
C GLY A 114 -13.16 8.30 -0.84
N THR A 115 -13.94 7.35 -0.36
CA THR A 115 -14.99 7.53 0.65
C THR A 115 -14.87 6.46 1.73
N GLY A 116 -15.56 6.61 2.84
CA GLY A 116 -15.55 5.61 3.90
C GLY A 116 -16.04 6.12 5.24
N PRO A 117 -16.00 5.27 6.27
CA PRO A 117 -16.52 5.61 7.61
C PRO A 117 -15.88 6.83 8.27
N MET A 118 -14.68 7.22 7.83
CA MET A 118 -13.96 8.38 8.37
C MET A 118 -14.12 9.66 7.54
N GLU A 119 -15.00 9.69 6.55
CA GLU A 119 -15.15 10.85 5.65
C GLU A 119 -15.52 12.12 6.43
N ASP A 120 -16.49 12.06 7.34
CA ASP A 120 -16.90 13.21 8.14
C ASP A 120 -15.80 13.67 9.09
N TRP A 121 -15.05 12.72 9.68
CA TRP A 121 -13.88 13.02 10.48
C TRP A 121 -12.81 13.75 9.63
N CYS A 122 -12.53 13.28 8.42
CA CYS A 122 -11.56 13.92 7.51
C CYS A 122 -11.97 15.37 7.18
N LYS A 123 -13.26 15.58 6.85
CA LYS A 123 -13.80 16.93 6.56
C LYS A 123 -13.70 17.86 7.77
N SER A 124 -14.01 17.37 8.97
CA SER A 124 -13.88 18.14 10.21
C SER A 124 -12.42 18.47 10.51
N PHE A 125 -11.52 17.48 10.39
CA PHE A 125 -10.09 17.68 10.58
C PHE A 125 -9.52 18.81 9.69
N ILE A 126 -9.89 18.84 8.41
CA ILE A 126 -9.44 19.88 7.47
C ILE A 126 -9.98 21.26 7.87
N ARG A 127 -11.24 21.35 8.33
CA ARG A 127 -11.84 22.63 8.77
C ARG A 127 -11.21 23.18 10.05
N GLU A 128 -10.77 22.30 10.93
CA GLU A 128 -10.24 22.64 12.25
C GLU A 128 -8.73 22.89 12.24
N ASN A 129 -8.04 22.50 11.18
CA ASN A 129 -6.59 22.60 11.09
C ASN A 129 -6.19 23.27 9.78
N ASP A 130 -5.14 24.08 9.83
CA ASP A 130 -4.53 24.65 8.62
C ASP A 130 -3.63 23.58 7.95
N VAL A 131 -4.24 22.77 7.08
CA VAL A 131 -3.56 21.66 6.40
C VAL A 131 -3.73 21.72 4.88
N ASN A 132 -2.68 21.44 4.16
CA ASN A 132 -2.67 21.42 2.69
C ASN A 132 -3.24 20.10 2.14
N ILE A 133 -4.49 19.80 2.46
CA ILE A 133 -5.19 18.57 2.07
C ILE A 133 -6.45 18.91 1.25
N GLU A 134 -6.60 18.27 0.10
CA GLU A 134 -7.77 18.40 -0.77
C GLU A 134 -8.48 17.04 -0.91
N MET A 135 -9.74 16.98 -0.48
CA MET A 135 -10.58 15.80 -0.67
C MET A 135 -11.30 15.85 -2.01
N ARG A 136 -11.21 14.76 -2.79
CA ARG A 136 -11.92 14.57 -4.06
C ARG A 136 -13.17 13.69 -3.93
N GLY A 137 -13.37 13.06 -2.76
CA GLY A 137 -14.44 12.08 -2.60
C GLY A 137 -14.22 10.84 -3.46
N PHE A 138 -15.32 10.19 -3.84
CA PHE A 138 -15.26 9.06 -4.77
C PHE A 138 -14.85 9.55 -6.17
N VAL A 139 -13.87 8.88 -6.73
CA VAL A 139 -13.42 9.05 -8.13
C VAL A 139 -13.41 7.69 -8.82
N SER A 140 -13.60 7.67 -10.14
CA SER A 140 -13.45 6.44 -10.93
C SER A 140 -12.00 5.94 -10.89
N ASN A 141 -11.78 4.65 -11.17
CA ASN A 141 -10.43 4.10 -11.21
C ASN A 141 -9.54 4.81 -12.24
N ASP A 142 -10.08 5.15 -13.40
CA ASP A 142 -9.35 5.87 -14.44
C ASP A 142 -8.97 7.29 -14.00
N GLU A 143 -9.84 7.97 -13.26
CA GLU A 143 -9.55 9.29 -12.70
C GLU A 143 -8.52 9.20 -11.59
N ALA A 144 -8.64 8.22 -10.69
CA ALA A 144 -7.64 7.96 -9.67
C ALA A 144 -6.26 7.72 -10.27
N LEU A 145 -6.16 6.90 -11.32
CA LEU A 145 -4.90 6.65 -12.03
C LEU A 145 -4.33 7.91 -12.68
N LYS A 146 -5.16 8.79 -13.26
CA LYS A 146 -4.71 10.09 -13.78
C LYS A 146 -4.16 10.98 -12.69
N ILE A 147 -4.79 11.01 -11.51
CA ILE A 147 -4.30 11.77 -10.35
C ILE A 147 -2.97 11.19 -9.85
N ILE A 148 -2.88 9.86 -9.73
CA ILE A 148 -1.65 9.15 -9.34
C ILE A 148 -0.53 9.45 -10.34
N ALA A 149 -0.78 9.34 -11.65
CA ALA A 149 0.18 9.63 -12.71
C ALA A 149 0.72 11.06 -12.64
N ASN A 150 -0.11 12.02 -12.23
CA ASN A 150 0.25 13.43 -12.09
C ASN A 150 0.90 13.78 -10.74
N SER A 151 1.08 12.82 -9.83
CA SER A 151 1.60 13.04 -8.48
C SER A 151 3.07 12.63 -8.33
N LYS A 152 3.76 13.20 -7.34
CA LYS A 152 5.13 12.82 -6.99
C LYS A 152 5.20 11.38 -6.46
N ALA A 153 4.24 11.01 -5.60
CA ALA A 153 4.09 9.66 -5.07
C ALA A 153 2.67 9.42 -4.57
N ILE A 154 2.26 8.15 -4.50
CA ILE A 154 1.10 7.72 -3.71
C ILE A 154 1.55 7.35 -2.31
N VAL A 155 0.74 7.68 -1.29
CA VAL A 155 1.00 7.35 0.12
C VAL A 155 -0.05 6.37 0.61
N LEU A 156 0.40 5.23 1.14
CA LEU A 156 -0.44 4.11 1.57
C LEU A 156 -0.11 3.74 3.03
N PRO A 157 -0.69 4.44 4.02
CA PRO A 157 -0.36 4.26 5.43
C PRO A 157 -1.14 3.09 6.08
N THR A 158 -1.29 1.99 5.36
CA THR A 158 -2.10 0.86 5.80
C THR A 158 -1.65 0.29 7.15
N GLN A 159 -2.63 -0.03 8.02
CA GLN A 159 -2.46 -0.54 9.38
C GLN A 159 -2.81 -2.02 9.48
N CYS A 160 -3.08 -2.67 8.36
CA CYS A 160 -3.44 -4.08 8.33
C CYS A 160 -2.66 -4.85 7.26
N TYR A 161 -2.63 -6.17 7.40
CA TYR A 161 -2.13 -7.05 6.35
C TYR A 161 -3.13 -7.09 5.19
N GLU A 162 -2.74 -6.58 4.05
CA GLU A 162 -3.52 -6.68 2.81
C GLU A 162 -3.22 -7.99 2.09
N GLY A 163 -4.18 -8.51 1.31
CA GLY A 163 -3.97 -9.70 0.49
C GLY A 163 -2.95 -9.44 -0.62
N PHE A 164 -3.24 -8.44 -1.45
CA PHE A 164 -2.33 -7.89 -2.46
C PHE A 164 -2.69 -6.42 -2.71
N PRO A 165 -1.75 -5.48 -2.54
CA PRO A 165 -2.05 -4.05 -2.65
C PRO A 165 -2.11 -3.61 -4.12
N MET A 166 -3.29 -3.69 -4.75
CA MET A 166 -3.49 -3.33 -6.15
C MET A 166 -3.07 -1.88 -6.46
N SER A 167 -3.34 -0.95 -5.55
CA SER A 167 -2.95 0.47 -5.68
C SER A 167 -1.44 0.69 -5.85
N ILE A 168 -0.60 -0.22 -5.33
CA ILE A 168 0.85 -0.19 -5.56
C ILE A 168 1.16 -0.52 -7.03
N VAL A 169 0.55 -1.58 -7.57
CA VAL A 169 0.79 -2.00 -8.95
C VAL A 169 0.18 -0.99 -9.93
N GLU A 170 -0.97 -0.43 -9.60
CA GLU A 170 -1.58 0.68 -10.33
C GLU A 170 -0.65 1.90 -10.40
N ALA A 171 -0.03 2.29 -9.29
CA ALA A 171 0.95 3.37 -9.26
C ALA A 171 2.19 3.04 -10.12
N PHE A 172 2.70 1.82 -10.03
CA PHE A 172 3.84 1.39 -10.83
C PHE A 172 3.52 1.40 -12.32
N SER A 173 2.28 1.07 -12.73
CA SER A 173 1.85 1.05 -14.13
C SER A 173 1.97 2.42 -14.81
N VAL A 174 1.87 3.50 -14.04
CA VAL A 174 2.05 4.89 -14.51
C VAL A 174 3.39 5.49 -14.07
N GLY A 175 4.32 4.66 -13.57
CA GLY A 175 5.65 5.08 -13.12
C GLY A 175 5.64 5.94 -11.87
N THR A 176 4.60 5.87 -11.03
CA THR A 176 4.53 6.66 -9.80
C THR A 176 5.11 5.89 -8.61
N PRO A 177 6.07 6.48 -7.87
CA PRO A 177 6.63 5.88 -6.67
C PRO A 177 5.59 5.71 -5.57
N VAL A 178 5.85 4.78 -4.66
CA VAL A 178 4.97 4.50 -3.52
C VAL A 178 5.68 4.81 -2.21
N ILE A 179 4.99 5.49 -1.30
CA ILE A 179 5.37 5.60 0.11
C ILE A 179 4.38 4.74 0.89
N CYS A 180 4.82 3.66 1.51
CA CYS A 180 3.92 2.75 2.21
C CYS A 180 4.43 2.33 3.58
N SER A 181 3.53 1.81 4.41
CA SER A 181 3.93 1.13 5.64
C SER A 181 4.80 -0.09 5.32
N ASP A 182 5.75 -0.40 6.21
CA ASP A 182 6.62 -1.59 6.14
C ASP A 182 5.87 -2.89 6.44
N LEU A 183 4.52 -2.84 6.52
CA LEU A 183 3.67 -3.93 6.98
C LEU A 183 3.30 -4.90 5.85
N GLY A 184 3.57 -6.18 6.08
CA GLY A 184 3.02 -7.28 5.27
C GLY A 184 3.33 -7.20 3.79
N ASN A 185 2.30 -7.36 2.96
CA ASN A 185 2.45 -7.35 1.51
C ASN A 185 2.80 -5.98 0.94
N ALA A 186 2.31 -4.89 1.53
CA ALA A 186 2.66 -3.54 1.08
C ALA A 186 4.18 -3.31 1.19
N GLY A 187 4.75 -3.58 2.37
CA GLY A 187 6.19 -3.47 2.59
C GLY A 187 7.04 -4.45 1.76
N SER A 188 6.48 -5.61 1.36
CA SER A 188 7.21 -6.61 0.59
C SER A 188 7.26 -6.31 -0.91
N VAL A 189 6.25 -5.64 -1.46
CA VAL A 189 6.15 -5.29 -2.88
C VAL A 189 6.98 -4.06 -3.23
N VAL A 190 7.11 -3.12 -2.29
CA VAL A 190 7.90 -1.89 -2.50
C VAL A 190 9.37 -2.16 -2.23
N GLU A 191 10.21 -1.91 -3.24
CA GLU A 191 11.67 -1.97 -3.18
C GLU A 191 12.22 -0.60 -2.73
N GLU A 192 12.82 -0.55 -1.51
CA GLU A 192 13.33 0.67 -0.89
C GLU A 192 14.34 1.40 -1.79
N GLY A 193 14.09 2.68 -2.06
CA GLY A 193 14.96 3.51 -2.91
C GLY A 193 14.92 3.20 -4.40
N ILE A 194 14.06 2.28 -4.83
CA ILE A 194 13.88 1.88 -6.25
C ILE A 194 12.47 2.17 -6.71
N THR A 195 11.46 1.56 -6.06
CA THR A 195 10.06 1.75 -6.41
C THR A 195 9.30 2.59 -5.40
N GLY A 196 9.92 2.88 -4.26
CA GLY A 196 9.31 3.68 -3.22
C GLY A 196 10.17 3.82 -1.97
N TYR A 197 9.57 4.38 -0.93
CA TYR A 197 10.12 4.44 0.40
C TYR A 197 9.15 3.83 1.39
N LYS A 198 9.70 3.16 2.41
CA LYS A 198 8.91 2.52 3.47
C LYS A 198 9.04 3.30 4.77
N PHE A 199 7.97 3.27 5.55
CA PHE A 199 7.95 3.84 6.89
C PHE A 199 7.38 2.84 7.89
N ARG A 200 7.74 3.00 9.15
CA ARG A 200 7.19 2.18 10.24
C ARG A 200 5.70 2.46 10.40
N TYR A 201 4.88 1.43 10.26
CA TYR A 201 3.42 1.50 10.17
C TYR A 201 2.73 2.26 11.31
N ASP A 202 3.35 2.35 12.50
CA ASP A 202 2.81 2.95 13.72
C ASP A 202 3.47 4.29 14.09
N SER A 203 4.24 4.93 13.18
CA SER A 203 4.99 6.16 13.47
C SER A 203 4.71 7.27 12.46
N ILE A 204 4.14 8.35 12.97
CA ILE A 204 3.91 9.58 12.22
C ILE A 204 5.23 10.21 11.78
N GLU A 205 6.23 10.22 12.64
CA GLU A 205 7.57 10.74 12.35
C GLU A 205 8.22 9.99 11.19
N SER A 206 7.99 8.68 11.13
CA SER A 206 8.49 7.84 10.03
C SER A 206 7.78 8.15 8.71
N ILE A 207 6.47 8.46 8.73
CA ILE A 207 5.72 8.93 7.55
C ILE A 207 6.32 10.25 7.05
N MET A 208 6.50 11.23 7.93
CA MET A 208 7.06 12.55 7.60
C MET A 208 8.46 12.39 6.97
N SER A 209 9.31 11.60 7.60
CA SER A 209 10.68 11.31 7.08
C SER A 209 10.65 10.67 5.68
N ALA A 210 9.73 9.75 5.41
CA ALA A 210 9.62 9.13 4.08
C ALA A 210 9.12 10.11 3.01
N ILE A 211 8.23 11.05 3.38
CA ILE A 211 7.76 12.12 2.50
C ILE A 211 8.91 13.09 2.17
N ASP A 212 9.67 13.54 3.18
CA ASP A 212 10.81 14.43 2.98
C ASP A 212 11.89 13.75 2.14
N LYS A 213 12.19 12.48 2.42
CA LYS A 213 13.13 11.69 1.62
C LYS A 213 12.72 11.60 0.15
N MET A 214 11.39 11.43 -0.14
CA MET A 214 10.88 11.44 -1.52
C MET A 214 11.04 12.80 -2.20
N ARG A 215 10.89 13.88 -1.45
CA ARG A 215 11.08 15.26 -1.98
C ARG A 215 12.55 15.56 -2.29
N GLU A 216 13.47 15.14 -1.42
CA GLU A 216 14.90 15.36 -1.56
C GLU A 216 15.57 14.44 -2.59
N LYS A 217 15.10 13.19 -2.64
CA LYS A 217 15.67 12.12 -3.49
C LYS A 217 14.54 11.46 -4.31
N PRO A 218 14.05 12.15 -5.35
CA PRO A 218 13.04 11.58 -6.23
C PRO A 218 13.56 10.35 -6.96
N LEU A 219 12.69 9.36 -7.16
CA LEU A 219 13.03 8.08 -7.76
C LEU A 219 12.85 8.12 -9.28
N ASN A 220 13.60 7.25 -9.97
CA ASN A 220 13.52 7.13 -11.42
C ASN A 220 12.22 6.42 -11.84
N LYS A 221 11.27 7.19 -12.34
CA LYS A 221 9.92 6.75 -12.69
C LYS A 221 9.86 5.85 -13.92
N GLU A 222 10.77 6.02 -14.87
CA GLU A 222 10.90 5.11 -16.01
C GLU A 222 11.34 3.72 -15.56
N LYS A 223 12.26 3.66 -14.59
CA LYS A 223 12.67 2.40 -13.97
C LYS A 223 11.51 1.73 -13.25
N ILE A 224 10.67 2.49 -12.55
CA ILE A 224 9.46 1.96 -11.88
C ILE A 224 8.51 1.37 -12.91
N LYS A 225 8.24 2.08 -14.01
CA LYS A 225 7.39 1.59 -15.10
C LYS A 225 7.96 0.31 -15.74
N LYS A 226 9.27 0.25 -15.98
CA LYS A 226 9.92 -0.98 -16.47
C LYS A 226 9.75 -2.16 -15.51
N ILE A 227 9.84 -1.93 -14.18
CA ILE A 227 9.59 -2.97 -13.17
C ILE A 227 8.14 -3.47 -13.26
N TYR A 228 7.17 -2.56 -13.42
CA TYR A 228 5.79 -2.94 -13.66
C TYR A 228 5.66 -3.82 -14.92
N GLU A 229 6.23 -3.40 -16.04
CA GLU A 229 6.16 -4.15 -17.32
C GLU A 229 6.70 -5.56 -17.21
N ILE A 230 7.79 -5.75 -16.46
CA ILE A 230 8.46 -7.05 -16.27
C ILE A 230 7.74 -7.95 -15.26
N LYS A 231 7.16 -7.39 -14.19
CA LYS A 231 6.64 -8.16 -13.05
C LYS A 231 5.12 -8.19 -12.93
N TYR A 232 4.42 -7.13 -13.37
CA TYR A 232 3.01 -6.89 -13.04
C TYR A 232 2.12 -6.57 -14.24
N SER A 233 2.65 -6.56 -15.45
CA SER A 233 1.84 -6.43 -16.66
C SER A 233 1.10 -7.72 -16.97
N GLU A 234 0.05 -7.61 -17.77
CA GLU A 234 -0.71 -8.76 -18.26
C GLU A 234 0.22 -9.78 -18.95
N ASN A 235 1.09 -9.32 -19.85
CA ASN A 235 2.04 -10.16 -20.57
C ASN A 235 3.03 -10.88 -19.62
N ALA A 236 3.52 -10.20 -18.58
CA ALA A 236 4.40 -10.81 -17.59
C ALA A 236 3.65 -11.89 -16.79
N ASN A 237 2.40 -11.62 -16.43
CA ASN A 237 1.57 -12.51 -15.64
C ASN A 237 1.22 -13.80 -16.38
N TYR A 238 0.94 -13.75 -17.69
CA TYR A 238 0.68 -14.92 -18.51
C TYR A 238 1.90 -15.81 -18.69
N LYS A 239 3.11 -15.24 -18.81
CA LYS A 239 4.36 -15.99 -18.94
C LYS A 239 4.71 -16.86 -17.71
N ILE A 240 4.18 -16.53 -16.53
CA ILE A 240 4.43 -17.31 -15.31
C ILE A 240 3.69 -18.66 -15.33
N LEU A 241 2.66 -18.82 -16.16
CA LEU A 241 1.84 -20.04 -16.24
C LEU A 241 2.27 -21.02 -17.33
N ASN A 242 3.11 -20.56 -18.24
CA ASN A 242 3.70 -21.37 -19.34
C ASN A 242 5.15 -21.72 -19.02
#